data_bf6c1176850464c2df8b939ee98b9c99
#
_entry.id   bf6c1176850464c2df8b939ee98b9c99
#
_cell.length_a   1.000
_cell.length_b   1.000
_cell.length_c   1.000
_cell.angle_alpha   90.00
_cell.angle_beta   90.00
_cell.angle_gamma   90.00
#
_symmetry.space_group_name_H-M   'P 1'
#
loop_
_entity.id
_entity.type
_entity.pdbx_description
1 polymer ?
#
loop_
_entity_poly.entity_id
_entity_poly.type
_entity_poly.pdbx_seq_one_letter_code
_entity_poly.pdbx_strand_id
1 'polypeptide(L)'
;GEMAVIIGRGGRNIAQEDALEYVAGYACYNDGSIRDWQRRTSQFTPGKNFPSSGGFGPYMVTPDEVGDYRRLAIQTRLNGQVMQDASLADLIFPVEELISYCSQFTPLSPGDVIVSGTPGGVGDRRDPPVYMFAGDTVEVEIGCLGTLTNPIIDERVA
;
A
#
# COMPACT_ATOMS: atom_id res chain seq x y z
N GLY A 1 -4.59 3.66 -3.20
CA GLY A 1 -3.44 4.03 -2.37
C GLY A 1 -3.40 3.26 -1.07
N GLU A 2 -2.20 2.94 -0.61
CA GLU A 2 -1.96 2.18 0.62
C GLU A 2 -0.70 2.70 1.33
N MET A 3 -0.57 2.41 2.62
CA MET A 3 0.70 2.59 3.32
C MET A 3 1.50 1.29 3.24
N ALA A 4 2.77 1.40 2.87
CA ALA A 4 3.75 0.32 2.96
C ALA A 4 4.46 0.38 4.31
N VAL A 5 4.59 -0.77 4.96
CA VAL A 5 5.34 -0.96 6.20
C VAL A 5 6.58 -1.77 5.88
N ILE A 6 7.76 -1.20 6.07
CA ILE A 6 9.04 -1.83 5.74
C ILE A 6 9.61 -2.46 7.00
N ILE A 7 9.92 -3.75 6.95
CA ILE A 7 10.51 -4.50 8.06
C ILE A 7 12.00 -4.19 8.16
N GLY A 8 12.46 -3.85 9.36
CA GLY A 8 13.86 -3.55 9.65
C GLY A 8 14.57 -4.62 10.47
N ARG A 9 13.82 -5.41 11.22
CA ARG A 9 14.34 -6.49 12.04
C ARG A 9 13.65 -7.80 11.70
N GLY A 10 14.41 -8.84 11.46
CA GLY A 10 13.86 -10.17 11.18
C GLY A 10 13.22 -10.81 12.40
N GLY A 11 12.17 -11.62 12.18
CA GLY A 11 11.50 -12.34 13.25
C GLY A 11 10.42 -13.29 12.77
N ARG A 12 9.95 -14.13 13.69
CA ARG A 12 8.81 -15.02 13.50
C ARG A 12 8.01 -15.14 14.78
N ASN A 13 6.69 -15.32 14.67
CA ASN A 13 5.77 -15.35 15.81
C ASN A 13 5.93 -14.10 16.70
N ILE A 14 6.03 -12.93 16.04
CA ILE A 14 6.21 -11.64 16.71
C ILE A 14 4.93 -11.32 17.49
N ALA A 15 5.07 -11.01 18.78
CA ALA A 15 3.96 -10.57 19.59
C ALA A 15 3.46 -9.19 19.11
N GLN A 16 2.16 -8.96 19.18
CA GLN A 16 1.57 -7.71 18.69
C GLN A 16 2.09 -6.47 19.43
N GLU A 17 2.34 -6.60 20.72
CA GLU A 17 2.90 -5.56 21.59
C GLU A 17 4.33 -5.13 21.19
N ASP A 18 5.09 -6.03 20.57
CA ASP A 18 6.48 -5.78 20.17
C ASP A 18 6.60 -5.42 18.68
N ALA A 19 5.53 -5.55 17.93
CA ALA A 19 5.56 -5.54 16.45
C ALA A 19 6.15 -4.26 15.85
N LEU A 20 5.89 -3.10 16.43
CA LEU A 20 6.41 -1.82 15.91
C LEU A 20 7.94 -1.70 16.05
N GLU A 21 8.59 -2.45 16.94
CA GLU A 21 10.05 -2.49 17.05
C GLU A 21 10.73 -3.17 15.84
N TYR A 22 9.94 -3.86 15.01
CA TYR A 22 10.42 -4.52 13.79
C TYR A 22 10.33 -3.65 12.55
N VAL A 23 9.75 -2.44 12.65
CA VAL A 23 9.55 -1.53 11.53
C VAL A 23 10.80 -0.66 11.29
N ALA A 24 11.32 -0.68 10.06
CA ALA A 24 12.36 0.25 9.61
C ALA A 24 11.77 1.60 9.20
N GLY A 25 10.58 1.60 8.63
CA GLY A 25 9.93 2.81 8.15
C GLY A 25 8.64 2.55 7.39
N TYR A 26 8.09 3.64 6.88
CA TYR A 26 6.85 3.67 6.13
C TYR A 26 7.04 4.42 4.81
N ALA A 27 6.23 4.08 3.81
CA ALA A 27 6.20 4.76 2.51
C ALA A 27 4.79 4.74 1.92
N CYS A 28 4.55 5.54 0.88
CA CYS A 28 3.34 5.40 0.08
C CYS A 28 3.47 4.20 -0.86
N TYR A 29 2.34 3.55 -1.13
CA TYR A 29 2.23 2.45 -2.09
C TYR A 29 0.99 2.63 -2.97
N ASN A 30 1.16 2.42 -4.26
CA ASN A 30 0.07 2.35 -5.22
C ASN A 30 -0.14 0.89 -5.60
N ASP A 31 -1.17 0.25 -5.03
CA ASP A 31 -1.54 -1.13 -5.33
C ASP A 31 -2.33 -1.21 -6.65
N GLY A 32 -1.64 -0.88 -7.74
CA GLY A 32 -2.18 -0.97 -9.09
C GLY A 32 -2.64 -2.41 -9.40
N SER A 33 -3.92 -2.57 -9.73
CA SER A 33 -4.53 -3.90 -9.88
C SER A 33 -5.12 -4.10 -11.27
N ILE A 34 -4.77 -5.21 -11.91
CA ILE A 34 -5.35 -5.66 -13.17
C ILE A 34 -6.59 -6.50 -12.84
N ARG A 35 -7.77 -5.86 -12.88
CA ARG A 35 -9.01 -6.40 -12.28
C ARG A 35 -9.51 -7.68 -12.90
N ASP A 36 -9.43 -7.83 -14.20
CA ASP A 36 -9.82 -9.05 -14.91
C ASP A 36 -8.91 -10.24 -14.54
N TRP A 37 -7.63 -10.02 -14.29
CA TRP A 37 -6.71 -11.03 -13.80
C TRP A 37 -6.90 -11.33 -12.31
N GLN A 38 -7.13 -10.31 -11.49
CA GLN A 38 -7.39 -10.48 -10.06
C GLN A 38 -8.59 -11.38 -9.80
N ARG A 39 -9.63 -11.31 -10.66
CA ARG A 39 -10.89 -12.01 -10.47
C ARG A 39 -11.00 -13.37 -11.19
N ARG A 40 -9.95 -13.80 -11.88
CA ARG A 40 -9.96 -15.09 -12.57
C ARG A 40 -10.04 -16.28 -11.62
N THR A 41 -9.50 -16.13 -10.43
CA THR A 41 -9.53 -17.14 -9.37
C THR A 41 -9.82 -16.51 -8.02
N SER A 42 -9.91 -17.33 -6.96
CA SER A 42 -10.00 -16.84 -5.59
C SER A 42 -8.68 -16.23 -5.08
N GLN A 43 -7.56 -16.42 -5.80
CA GLN A 43 -6.25 -15.89 -5.46
C GLN A 43 -6.00 -14.59 -6.23
N PHE A 44 -5.77 -13.50 -5.53
CA PHE A 44 -5.62 -12.16 -6.12
C PHE A 44 -4.23 -11.90 -6.73
N THR A 45 -3.26 -12.75 -6.41
CA THR A 45 -1.86 -12.63 -6.82
C THR A 45 -1.65 -12.30 -8.31
N PRO A 46 -2.34 -12.95 -9.28
CA PRO A 46 -2.11 -12.63 -10.69
C PRO A 46 -2.43 -11.18 -11.06
N GLY A 47 -3.43 -10.57 -10.42
CA GLY A 47 -3.80 -9.18 -10.67
C GLY A 47 -2.87 -8.14 -10.01
N LYS A 48 -1.93 -8.58 -9.18
CA LYS A 48 -1.02 -7.74 -8.39
C LYS A 48 0.45 -7.81 -8.83
N ASN A 49 0.77 -8.64 -9.81
CA ASN A 49 2.15 -8.98 -10.17
C ASN A 49 2.50 -8.71 -11.64
N PHE A 50 1.75 -7.84 -12.30
CA PHE A 50 2.16 -7.35 -13.62
C PHE A 50 3.40 -6.45 -13.49
N PRO A 51 4.30 -6.47 -14.48
CA PRO A 51 5.47 -5.60 -14.48
C PRO A 51 5.06 -4.14 -14.24
N SER A 52 5.76 -3.46 -13.35
CA SER A 52 5.55 -2.04 -13.01
C SER A 52 4.14 -1.70 -12.49
N SER A 53 3.38 -2.66 -11.96
CA SER A 53 2.03 -2.41 -11.44
C SER A 53 1.99 -1.95 -9.99
N GLY A 54 3.03 -2.20 -9.19
CA GLY A 54 3.16 -1.78 -7.79
C GLY A 54 4.06 -0.56 -7.65
N GLY A 55 3.51 0.63 -7.48
CA GLY A 55 4.29 1.84 -7.20
C GLY A 55 4.69 1.91 -5.73
N PHE A 56 5.96 2.27 -5.42
CA PHE A 56 6.51 2.30 -4.07
C PHE A 56 7.41 3.52 -3.87
N GLY A 57 7.19 4.31 -2.84
CA GLY A 57 7.99 5.48 -2.53
C GLY A 57 7.14 6.69 -2.10
N PRO A 58 7.59 7.95 -2.34
CA PRO A 58 8.82 8.35 -3.05
C PRO A 58 10.12 8.05 -2.26
N TYR A 59 10.01 7.89 -0.94
CA TYR A 59 11.09 7.54 -0.01
C TYR A 59 10.51 6.80 1.20
N MET A 60 11.36 6.20 1.99
CA MET A 60 11.02 5.64 3.29
C MET A 60 11.24 6.69 4.38
N VAL A 61 10.29 6.81 5.30
CA VAL A 61 10.38 7.66 6.50
C VAL A 61 10.44 6.77 7.73
N THR A 62 11.39 7.04 8.61
CA THR A 62 11.62 6.24 9.82
C THR A 62 10.54 6.44 10.88
N PRO A 63 10.33 5.47 11.80
CA PRO A 63 9.29 5.57 12.81
C PRO A 63 9.43 6.76 13.75
N ASP A 64 10.64 7.21 14.03
CA ASP A 64 10.93 8.38 14.88
C ASP A 64 10.49 9.69 14.21
N GLU A 65 10.61 9.81 12.90
CA GLU A 65 10.11 10.96 12.15
C GLU A 65 8.58 10.92 11.97
N VAL A 66 8.01 9.73 11.77
CA VAL A 66 6.55 9.54 11.62
C VAL A 66 5.82 9.74 12.95
N GLY A 67 6.41 9.28 14.05
CA GLY A 67 5.73 9.18 15.33
C GLY A 67 4.60 8.15 15.31
N ASP A 68 3.40 8.55 15.66
CA ASP A 68 2.23 7.67 15.60
C ASP A 68 1.59 7.72 14.20
N TYR A 69 1.77 6.66 13.41
CA TYR A 69 1.22 6.53 12.05
C TYR A 69 -0.30 6.73 11.98
N ARG A 70 -1.04 6.45 13.06
CA ARG A 70 -2.50 6.61 13.13
C ARG A 70 -2.95 8.06 12.99
N ARG A 71 -2.04 9.02 13.20
CA ARG A 71 -2.31 10.45 13.03
C ARG A 71 -2.20 10.91 11.58
N LEU A 72 -1.72 10.05 10.68
CA LEU A 72 -1.60 10.37 9.29
C LEU A 72 -2.91 10.12 8.55
N ALA A 73 -3.15 10.91 7.52
CA ALA A 73 -4.20 10.70 6.54
C ALA A 73 -3.58 10.20 5.22
N ILE A 74 -4.33 9.37 4.51
CA ILE A 74 -4.01 8.90 3.17
C ILE A 74 -5.01 9.48 2.18
N GLN A 75 -4.50 10.03 1.08
CA GLN A 75 -5.31 10.50 -0.03
C GLN A 75 -4.79 9.93 -1.35
N THR A 76 -5.70 9.46 -2.20
CA THR A 76 -5.37 9.01 -3.55
C THR A 76 -6.07 9.90 -4.55
N ARG A 77 -5.33 10.39 -5.55
CA ARG A 77 -5.87 11.19 -6.66
C ARG A 77 -5.63 10.49 -8.00
N LEU A 78 -6.59 10.62 -8.89
CA LEU A 78 -6.47 10.27 -10.31
C LEU A 78 -6.64 11.53 -11.13
N ASN A 79 -5.62 11.94 -11.88
CA ASN A 79 -5.60 13.19 -12.65
C ASN A 79 -5.98 14.42 -11.79
N GLY A 80 -5.49 14.48 -10.56
CA GLY A 80 -5.80 15.53 -9.59
C GLY A 80 -7.16 15.40 -8.89
N GLN A 81 -8.04 14.52 -9.34
CA GLN A 81 -9.33 14.27 -8.67
C GLN A 81 -9.15 13.32 -7.48
N VAL A 82 -9.63 13.72 -6.31
CA VAL A 82 -9.60 12.87 -5.11
C VAL A 82 -10.51 11.66 -5.30
N MET A 83 -9.92 10.49 -5.21
CA MET A 83 -10.59 9.18 -5.32
C MET A 83 -10.77 8.50 -3.97
N GLN A 84 -9.77 8.63 -3.09
CA GLN A 84 -9.78 8.07 -1.74
C GLN A 84 -9.28 9.13 -0.76
N ASP A 85 -9.88 9.19 0.42
CA ASP A 85 -9.50 10.08 1.51
C ASP A 85 -9.91 9.41 2.83
N ALA A 86 -8.93 9.13 3.69
CA ALA A 86 -9.16 8.40 4.93
C ALA A 86 -8.06 8.67 5.97
N SER A 87 -8.34 8.37 7.22
CA SER A 87 -7.34 8.33 8.28
C SER A 87 -6.68 6.95 8.35
N LEU A 88 -5.38 6.89 8.64
CA LEU A 88 -4.72 5.61 8.94
C LEU A 88 -5.17 5.02 10.29
N ALA A 89 -5.86 5.80 11.13
CA ALA A 89 -6.55 5.28 12.31
C ALA A 89 -7.73 4.36 11.96
N ASP A 90 -8.25 4.44 10.72
CA ASP A 90 -9.39 3.64 10.25
C ASP A 90 -8.97 2.27 9.69
N LEU A 91 -7.68 1.91 9.77
CA LEU A 91 -7.22 0.56 9.41
C LEU A 91 -8.01 -0.49 10.19
N ILE A 92 -8.65 -1.43 9.47
CA ILE A 92 -9.38 -2.54 10.08
C ILE A 92 -8.44 -3.42 10.90
N PHE A 93 -7.23 -3.67 10.36
CA PHE A 93 -6.15 -4.35 11.04
C PHE A 93 -5.00 -3.37 11.24
N PRO A 94 -4.67 -2.96 12.46
CA PRO A 94 -3.55 -2.08 12.71
C PRO A 94 -2.21 -2.73 12.34
N VAL A 95 -1.18 -1.92 12.12
CA VAL A 95 0.15 -2.39 11.67
C VAL A 95 0.70 -3.50 12.55
N GLU A 96 0.52 -3.39 13.86
CA GLU A 96 0.99 -4.37 14.85
C GLU A 96 0.35 -5.74 14.63
N GLU A 97 -0.94 -5.76 14.32
CA GLU A 97 -1.68 -6.99 14.04
C GLU A 97 -1.23 -7.59 12.72
N LEU A 98 -1.03 -6.77 11.67
CA LEU A 98 -0.53 -7.24 10.37
C LEU A 98 0.85 -7.89 10.49
N ILE A 99 1.79 -7.28 11.21
CA ILE A 99 3.12 -7.83 11.44
C ILE A 99 3.03 -9.14 12.22
N SER A 100 2.28 -9.14 13.32
CA SER A 100 2.07 -10.34 14.15
C SER A 100 1.49 -11.47 13.31
N TYR A 101 0.42 -11.21 12.56
CA TYR A 101 -0.25 -12.21 11.71
C TYR A 101 0.68 -12.75 10.62
N CYS A 102 1.35 -11.89 9.85
CA CYS A 102 2.26 -12.31 8.80
C CYS A 102 3.41 -13.18 9.35
N SER A 103 3.95 -12.81 10.51
CA SER A 103 5.06 -13.53 11.14
C SER A 103 4.69 -14.94 11.63
N GLN A 104 3.40 -15.28 11.74
CA GLN A 104 2.95 -16.61 12.14
C GLN A 104 3.11 -17.66 11.03
N PHE A 105 2.94 -17.27 9.77
CA PHE A 105 3.03 -18.22 8.66
C PHE A 105 4.32 -18.10 7.84
N THR A 106 5.04 -16.97 7.94
CA THR A 106 6.34 -16.78 7.29
C THR A 106 7.32 -16.05 8.21
N PRO A 107 8.62 -16.38 8.23
CA PRO A 107 9.60 -15.52 8.88
C PRO A 107 9.69 -14.21 8.11
N LEU A 108 9.68 -13.09 8.84
CA LEU A 108 9.94 -11.78 8.27
C LEU A 108 11.45 -11.49 8.26
N SER A 109 11.91 -10.80 7.23
CA SER A 109 13.30 -10.40 7.03
C SER A 109 13.42 -8.89 6.83
N PRO A 110 14.55 -8.27 7.17
CA PRO A 110 14.79 -6.86 6.84
C PRO A 110 14.62 -6.62 5.34
N GLY A 111 13.84 -5.60 4.99
CA GLY A 111 13.48 -5.27 3.62
C GLY A 111 12.16 -5.88 3.13
N ASP A 112 11.55 -6.82 3.87
CA ASP A 112 10.18 -7.24 3.57
C ASP A 112 9.22 -6.05 3.70
N VAL A 113 8.20 -6.03 2.86
CA VAL A 113 7.20 -4.96 2.83
C VAL A 113 5.80 -5.55 3.03
N ILE A 114 5.09 -5.04 4.03
CA ILE A 114 3.67 -5.32 4.25
C ILE A 114 2.87 -4.14 3.71
N VAL A 115 2.00 -4.39 2.74
CA VAL A 115 1.07 -3.39 2.21
C VAL A 115 -0.22 -3.45 3.01
N SER A 116 -0.58 -2.32 3.66
CA SER A 116 -1.51 -2.31 4.80
C SER A 116 -2.99 -2.38 4.44
N GLY A 117 -3.33 -2.35 3.17
CA GLY A 117 -4.72 -2.30 2.70
C GLY A 117 -5.18 -0.90 2.32
N THR A 118 -6.19 -0.84 1.46
CA THR A 118 -6.69 0.38 0.82
C THR A 118 -8.01 0.85 1.44
N PRO A 119 -8.23 2.16 1.60
CA PRO A 119 -9.52 2.69 2.05
C PRO A 119 -10.60 2.60 0.98
N GLY A 120 -11.82 2.95 1.34
CA GLY A 120 -12.94 3.10 0.40
C GLY A 120 -12.64 4.06 -0.75
N GLY A 121 -13.38 3.92 -1.87
CA GLY A 121 -13.24 4.80 -3.04
C GLY A 121 -12.46 4.22 -4.22
N VAL A 122 -12.03 2.94 -4.14
CA VAL A 122 -11.43 2.24 -5.30
C VAL A 122 -12.30 2.36 -6.54
N GLY A 123 -11.65 2.65 -7.67
CA GLY A 123 -12.34 2.93 -8.93
C GLY A 123 -13.29 1.82 -9.39
N ASP A 124 -12.88 0.57 -9.26
CA ASP A 124 -13.68 -0.61 -9.62
C ASP A 124 -15.01 -0.77 -8.83
N ARG A 125 -15.13 -0.13 -7.67
CA ARG A 125 -16.34 -0.18 -6.83
C ARG A 125 -17.22 1.06 -6.95
N ARG A 126 -16.87 1.97 -7.84
CA ARG A 126 -17.69 3.16 -8.14
C ARG A 126 -18.84 2.82 -9.08
N ASP A 127 -19.82 3.68 -9.13
CA ASP A 127 -20.95 3.60 -10.07
C ASP A 127 -21.06 4.95 -10.85
N PRO A 128 -20.70 4.97 -12.14
CA PRO A 128 -20.06 3.89 -12.90
C PRO A 128 -18.61 3.61 -12.45
N PRO A 129 -18.06 2.41 -12.73
CA PRO A 129 -16.66 2.09 -12.42
C PRO A 129 -15.68 3.03 -13.14
N VAL A 130 -14.61 3.39 -12.44
CA VAL A 130 -13.52 4.24 -12.97
C VAL A 130 -12.23 3.40 -13.02
N TYR A 131 -11.65 3.31 -14.20
CA TYR A 131 -10.39 2.61 -14.45
C TYR A 131 -9.31 3.59 -14.90
N MET A 132 -8.05 3.20 -14.73
CA MET A 132 -6.89 3.96 -15.18
C MET A 132 -6.55 3.56 -16.62
N PHE A 133 -6.18 4.55 -17.44
CA PHE A 133 -5.78 4.38 -18.84
C PHE A 133 -4.41 5.02 -19.08
N ALA A 134 -3.76 4.63 -20.18
CA ALA A 134 -2.51 5.27 -20.59
C ALA A 134 -2.69 6.79 -20.73
N GLY A 135 -1.77 7.54 -20.12
CA GLY A 135 -1.83 9.01 -20.02
C GLY A 135 -2.38 9.53 -18.70
N ASP A 136 -3.01 8.69 -17.90
CA ASP A 136 -3.44 9.07 -16.55
C ASP A 136 -2.26 9.20 -15.59
N THR A 137 -2.47 9.93 -14.50
CA THR A 137 -1.53 10.05 -13.39
C THR A 137 -2.23 9.70 -12.09
N VAL A 138 -1.66 8.78 -11.34
CA VAL A 138 -2.10 8.42 -9.98
C VAL A 138 -1.14 9.01 -8.97
N GLU A 139 -1.69 9.63 -7.94
CA GLU A 139 -0.92 10.14 -6.80
C GLU A 139 -1.45 9.48 -5.51
N VAL A 140 -0.52 9.04 -4.66
CA VAL A 140 -0.80 8.59 -3.30
C VAL A 140 -0.03 9.48 -2.35
N GLU A 141 -0.73 10.19 -1.49
CA GLU A 141 -0.17 11.12 -0.51
C GLU A 141 -0.48 10.63 0.91
N ILE A 142 0.54 10.58 1.76
CA ILE A 142 0.38 10.22 3.17
C ILE A 142 1.23 11.17 4.02
N GLY A 143 0.66 12.25 4.51
CA GLY A 143 1.29 13.17 5.45
C GLY A 143 2.81 13.39 5.21
N CYS A 144 3.63 13.10 6.21
CA CYS A 144 5.09 13.25 6.12
C CYS A 144 5.77 12.20 5.20
N LEU A 145 5.05 11.17 4.73
CA LEU A 145 5.59 10.19 3.79
C LEU A 145 5.68 10.75 2.35
N GLY A 146 5.14 11.94 2.12
CA GLY A 146 5.17 12.63 0.83
C GLY A 146 4.11 12.14 -0.15
N THR A 147 4.34 12.42 -1.43
CA THR A 147 3.44 12.06 -2.53
C THR A 147 4.15 11.17 -3.53
N LEU A 148 3.69 9.93 -3.66
CA LEU A 148 4.09 9.02 -4.72
C LEU A 148 3.26 9.33 -5.97
N THR A 149 3.92 9.62 -7.08
CA THR A 149 3.28 9.93 -8.35
C THR A 149 3.65 8.89 -9.41
N ASN A 150 2.65 8.24 -10.00
CA ASN A 150 2.85 7.21 -11.02
C ASN A 150 2.10 7.59 -12.31
N PRO A 151 2.80 7.78 -13.43
CA PRO A 151 2.15 7.84 -14.74
C PRO A 151 1.66 6.44 -15.14
N ILE A 152 0.50 6.38 -15.77
CA ILE A 152 -0.04 5.14 -16.33
C ILE A 152 0.35 5.06 -17.81
N ILE A 153 0.91 3.92 -18.21
CA ILE A 153 1.31 3.64 -19.59
C ILE A 153 0.77 2.28 -20.02
N ASP A 154 0.58 2.11 -21.33
CA ASP A 154 0.30 0.78 -21.89
C ASP A 154 1.52 -0.12 -21.79
N GLU A 155 1.28 -1.41 -21.52
CA GLU A 155 2.35 -2.42 -21.56
C GLU A 155 2.92 -2.51 -22.97
N ARG A 156 4.23 -2.36 -23.10
CA ARG A 156 4.93 -2.63 -24.36
C ARG A 156 5.25 -4.12 -24.41
N VAL A 157 4.50 -4.85 -25.21
CA VAL A 157 4.82 -6.24 -25.55
C VAL A 157 5.98 -6.18 -26.55
N ALA A 158 7.13 -6.77 -26.15
CA ALA A 158 8.31 -6.87 -27.01
C ALA A 158 8.13 -7.99 -28.05
#